data_36ea8a9a346fd4850e60ed50881414b3
#
_entry.id   36ea8a9a346fd4850e60ed50881414b3
#
_cell.length_a   1.000
_cell.length_b   1.000
_cell.length_c   1.000
_cell.angle_alpha   90.00
_cell.angle_beta   90.00
_cell.angle_gamma   90.00
#
_symmetry.space_group_name_H-M   'P 1'
#
loop_
_entity.id
_entity.type
_entity.pdbx_description
1 polymer ?
#
loop_
_entity_poly.entity_id
_entity_poly.type
_entity_poly.pdbx_seq_one_letter_code
_entity_poly.pdbx_strand_id
1 'polypeptide(L)'
;VDISDNEITLFSTNPRAIALAQQSLAEFKNGSVLLFSAEMKSNNVVSGRKPWNRARLILVQNDGKKDRWNLPLTVTTLKGTHDWENYQNFFYITPETQSVRVIAELNQSTGFFQIRNMQLFPVHETEMYRWIKNIILISWSAFFILLIGSCLFAEKRSMIFQILLASA
;
A
#
# COMPACT_ATOMS: atom_id res chain seq x y z
N VAL A 1 25.57 -9.24 -6.64
CA VAL A 1 24.49 -9.77 -5.79
C VAL A 1 25.04 -10.96 -5.07
N ASP A 2 24.98 -10.96 -3.77
CA ASP A 2 25.32 -12.09 -2.91
C ASP A 2 24.06 -12.51 -2.16
N ILE A 3 23.74 -13.79 -2.14
CA ILE A 3 22.56 -14.36 -1.49
C ILE A 3 23.05 -15.46 -0.56
N SER A 4 23.08 -15.19 0.72
CA SER A 4 23.28 -16.19 1.78
C SER A 4 21.90 -16.67 2.29
N ASP A 5 21.87 -17.75 3.07
CA ASP A 5 20.66 -18.47 3.44
C ASP A 5 19.49 -17.62 4.01
N ASN A 6 19.73 -16.37 4.40
CA ASN A 6 18.69 -15.48 4.92
C ASN A 6 18.95 -13.98 4.68
N GLU A 7 19.96 -13.65 3.89
CA GLU A 7 20.37 -12.27 3.62
C GLU A 7 20.66 -12.06 2.13
N ILE A 8 20.17 -10.96 1.60
CA ILE A 8 20.44 -10.50 0.24
C ILE A 8 21.31 -9.25 0.35
N THR A 9 22.49 -9.27 -0.25
CA THR A 9 23.36 -8.10 -0.38
C THR A 9 23.44 -7.66 -1.84
N LEU A 10 23.06 -6.42 -2.10
CA LEU A 10 23.22 -5.75 -3.38
C LEU A 10 24.32 -4.70 -3.29
N PHE A 11 25.15 -4.64 -4.32
CA PHE A 11 26.22 -3.68 -4.43
C PHE A 11 26.29 -3.11 -5.84
N SER A 12 26.50 -1.80 -5.96
CA SER A 12 26.71 -1.13 -7.24
C SER A 12 27.65 0.06 -7.09
N THR A 13 28.60 0.16 -7.99
CA THR A 13 29.49 1.34 -8.16
C THR A 13 29.10 2.16 -9.38
N ASN A 14 28.24 1.62 -10.26
CA ASN A 14 27.82 2.28 -11.48
C ASN A 14 26.44 2.92 -11.32
N PRO A 15 26.33 4.28 -11.35
CA PRO A 15 25.07 4.99 -11.18
C PRO A 15 24.10 4.82 -12.35
N ARG A 16 24.46 4.10 -13.40
CA ARG A 16 23.57 3.79 -14.55
C ARG A 16 23.11 2.33 -14.53
N ALA A 17 23.72 1.48 -13.70
CA ALA A 17 23.36 0.08 -13.59
C ALA A 17 22.18 -0.13 -12.64
N ILE A 18 21.52 -1.26 -12.79
CA ILE A 18 20.53 -1.77 -11.86
C ILE A 18 21.08 -3.08 -11.30
N ALA A 19 21.34 -3.11 -9.99
CA ALA A 19 21.58 -4.35 -9.27
C ALA A 19 20.27 -4.79 -8.63
N LEU A 20 19.79 -6.00 -8.94
CA LEU A 20 18.51 -6.50 -8.42
C LEU A 20 18.58 -7.98 -8.06
N ALA A 21 17.79 -8.36 -7.06
CA ALA A 21 17.38 -9.73 -6.76
C ALA A 21 15.84 -9.76 -6.80
N GLN A 22 15.28 -10.81 -7.38
CA GLN A 22 13.82 -10.95 -7.47
C GLN A 22 13.39 -12.40 -7.22
N GLN A 23 12.20 -12.52 -6.63
CA GLN A 23 11.55 -13.79 -6.38
C GLN A 23 10.05 -13.68 -6.64
N SER A 24 9.49 -14.66 -7.35
CA SER A 24 8.06 -14.78 -7.51
C SER A 24 7.44 -15.45 -6.29
N LEU A 25 6.29 -14.98 -5.84
CA LEU A 25 5.52 -15.66 -4.81
C LEU A 25 4.84 -16.89 -5.41
N ALA A 26 4.99 -18.04 -4.73
CA ALA A 26 4.35 -19.28 -5.16
C ALA A 26 2.84 -19.25 -4.89
N GLU A 27 2.44 -18.62 -3.78
CA GLU A 27 1.04 -18.59 -3.36
C GLU A 27 0.65 -17.18 -2.90
N PHE A 28 -0.51 -16.71 -3.36
CA PHE A 28 -1.18 -15.51 -2.89
C PHE A 28 -2.68 -15.61 -3.20
N LYS A 29 -3.49 -14.80 -2.51
CA LYS A 29 -4.93 -14.77 -2.74
C LYS A 29 -5.34 -13.41 -3.29
N ASN A 30 -6.03 -13.42 -4.44
CA ASN A 30 -6.60 -12.21 -5.02
C ASN A 30 -7.66 -11.59 -4.11
N GLY A 31 -7.70 -10.26 -4.05
CA GLY A 31 -8.59 -9.53 -3.15
C GLY A 31 -8.16 -9.55 -1.68
N SER A 32 -6.97 -10.08 -1.35
CA SER A 32 -6.43 -10.07 0.01
C SER A 32 -5.47 -8.90 0.24
N VAL A 33 -5.21 -8.64 1.51
CA VAL A 33 -4.16 -7.72 1.94
C VAL A 33 -2.99 -8.53 2.47
N LEU A 34 -1.79 -8.22 2.03
CA LEU A 34 -0.55 -8.79 2.53
C LEU A 34 0.21 -7.74 3.34
N LEU A 35 0.70 -8.11 4.52
CA LEU A 35 1.71 -7.38 5.25
C LEU A 35 3.08 -7.91 4.84
N PHE A 36 3.89 -7.04 4.28
CA PHE A 36 5.28 -7.36 3.95
C PHE A 36 6.20 -6.62 4.92
N SER A 37 7.06 -7.36 5.61
CA SER A 37 8.07 -6.82 6.51
C SER A 37 9.45 -7.36 6.17
N ALA A 38 10.48 -6.55 6.40
CA ALA A 38 11.87 -6.93 6.23
C ALA A 38 12.78 -6.03 7.07
N GLU A 39 13.88 -6.56 7.55
CA GLU A 39 14.98 -5.76 8.08
C GLU A 39 15.90 -5.33 6.94
N MET A 40 16.20 -4.03 6.89
CA MET A 40 17.02 -3.45 5.84
C MET A 40 18.10 -2.55 6.40
N LYS A 41 19.25 -2.56 5.70
CA LYS A 41 20.42 -1.73 5.99
C LYS A 41 20.96 -1.15 4.69
N SER A 42 21.44 0.06 4.73
CA SER A 42 22.12 0.68 3.60
C SER A 42 23.45 1.32 4.02
N ASN A 43 24.42 1.31 3.12
CA ASN A 43 25.69 1.97 3.34
C ASN A 43 26.08 2.76 2.10
N ASN A 44 26.26 4.08 2.28
CA ASN A 44 26.65 5.03 1.25
C ASN A 44 25.80 4.96 -0.04
N VAL A 45 24.50 4.77 0.09
CA VAL A 45 23.60 4.77 -1.05
C VAL A 45 23.44 6.17 -1.60
N VAL A 46 23.97 6.40 -2.81
CA VAL A 46 23.83 7.66 -3.56
C VAL A 46 22.71 7.49 -4.58
N SER A 47 21.69 8.30 -4.44
CA SER A 47 20.51 8.29 -5.33
C SER A 47 20.88 8.74 -6.75
N GLY A 48 20.24 8.14 -7.75
CA GLY A 48 20.31 8.62 -9.12
C GLY A 48 19.42 9.85 -9.37
N ARG A 49 19.14 10.11 -10.65
CA ARG A 49 18.45 11.34 -11.09
C ARG A 49 16.96 11.39 -10.72
N LYS A 50 16.30 10.24 -10.64
CA LYS A 50 14.85 10.15 -10.44
C LYS A 50 14.53 9.77 -8.98
N PRO A 51 13.36 10.12 -8.44
CA PRO A 51 12.98 9.81 -7.06
C PRO A 51 13.04 8.31 -6.72
N TRP A 52 12.84 7.44 -7.69
CA TRP A 52 12.89 5.98 -7.51
C TRP A 52 14.28 5.38 -7.74
N ASN A 53 15.28 6.17 -8.15
CA ASN A 53 16.66 5.69 -8.33
C ASN A 53 17.38 5.65 -6.97
N ARG A 54 17.07 4.62 -6.17
CA ARG A 54 17.54 4.41 -4.79
C ARG A 54 17.62 2.92 -4.50
N ALA A 55 18.09 2.60 -3.29
CA ALA A 55 17.87 1.28 -2.71
C ALA A 55 16.40 1.13 -2.35
N ARG A 56 15.73 0.09 -2.82
CA ARG A 56 14.32 -0.14 -2.51
C ARG A 56 13.94 -1.62 -2.50
N LEU A 57 12.95 -1.93 -1.67
CA LEU A 57 12.27 -3.21 -1.64
C LEU A 57 10.83 -2.97 -2.10
N ILE A 58 10.42 -3.69 -3.14
CA ILE A 58 9.11 -3.49 -3.78
C ILE A 58 8.40 -4.82 -4.01
N LEU A 59 7.07 -4.76 -4.01
CA LEU A 59 6.18 -5.85 -4.38
C LEU A 59 5.43 -5.47 -5.66
N VAL A 60 5.69 -6.16 -6.75
CA VAL A 60 5.14 -5.85 -8.07
C VAL A 60 4.08 -6.88 -8.43
N GLN A 61 2.90 -6.39 -8.78
CA GLN A 61 1.79 -7.21 -9.28
C GLN A 61 1.77 -7.18 -10.81
N ASN A 62 1.45 -8.31 -11.43
CA ASN A 62 1.31 -8.45 -12.87
C ASN A 62 -0.07 -9.03 -13.22
N ASP A 63 -0.77 -8.46 -14.19
CA ASP A 63 -2.11 -8.85 -14.63
C ASP A 63 -2.10 -9.88 -15.79
N GLY A 64 -0.95 -10.49 -16.03
CA GLY A 64 -0.73 -11.43 -17.14
C GLY A 64 -0.34 -10.76 -18.46
N LYS A 65 -0.48 -9.44 -18.57
CA LYS A 65 -0.07 -8.65 -19.74
C LYS A 65 1.08 -7.72 -19.42
N LYS A 66 1.05 -7.07 -18.25
CA LYS A 66 2.05 -6.09 -17.83
C LYS A 66 2.17 -5.98 -16.31
N ASP A 67 3.31 -5.46 -15.87
CA ASP A 67 3.52 -5.07 -14.49
C ASP A 67 2.71 -3.82 -14.14
N ARG A 68 2.05 -3.84 -12.99
CA ARG A 68 1.16 -2.79 -12.49
C ARG A 68 1.94 -1.76 -11.65
N TRP A 69 2.72 -0.90 -12.31
CA TRP A 69 3.53 0.13 -11.66
C TRP A 69 2.73 1.30 -11.05
N ASN A 70 1.45 1.39 -11.35
CA ASN A 70 0.52 2.40 -10.82
C ASN A 70 -0.05 2.05 -9.44
N LEU A 71 0.19 0.85 -8.93
CA LEU A 71 -0.23 0.43 -7.59
C LEU A 71 0.82 0.84 -6.55
N PRO A 72 0.43 0.98 -5.26
CA PRO A 72 1.40 1.04 -4.18
C PRO A 72 2.26 -0.21 -4.20
N LEU A 73 3.56 -0.05 -4.42
CA LEU A 73 4.47 -1.19 -4.62
C LEU A 73 5.69 -1.17 -3.70
N THR A 74 5.96 -0.06 -3.02
CA THR A 74 7.19 0.12 -2.26
C THR A 74 7.00 -0.22 -0.78
N VAL A 75 7.82 -1.13 -0.25
CA VAL A 75 7.92 -1.34 1.21
C VAL A 75 8.64 -0.14 1.82
N THR A 76 9.83 0.17 1.34
CA THR A 76 10.58 1.38 1.68
C THR A 76 11.62 1.72 0.63
N THR A 77 12.15 2.95 0.71
CA THR A 77 13.28 3.42 -0.11
C THR A 77 14.34 4.00 0.80
N LEU A 78 15.60 3.59 0.65
CA LEU A 78 16.73 4.05 1.44
C LEU A 78 17.72 4.86 0.59
N LYS A 79 18.29 5.90 1.20
CA LYS A 79 19.42 6.69 0.66
C LYS A 79 20.40 6.99 1.81
N GLY A 80 21.69 7.09 1.49
CA GLY A 80 22.70 7.33 2.51
C GLY A 80 23.05 6.07 3.28
N THR A 81 23.33 6.23 4.56
CA THR A 81 23.70 5.15 5.47
C THR A 81 22.66 5.02 6.56
N HIS A 82 22.09 3.82 6.69
CA HIS A 82 21.15 3.42 7.72
C HIS A 82 21.61 2.08 8.28
N ASP A 83 21.54 1.91 9.58
CA ASP A 83 21.74 0.61 10.20
C ASP A 83 20.49 -0.28 10.05
N TRP A 84 20.55 -1.51 10.55
CA TRP A 84 19.45 -2.45 10.49
C TRP A 84 18.19 -1.89 11.16
N GLU A 85 17.14 -1.72 10.38
CA GLU A 85 15.82 -1.30 10.83
C GLU A 85 14.74 -2.17 10.21
N ASN A 86 13.65 -2.40 10.94
CA ASN A 86 12.51 -3.14 10.43
C ASN A 86 11.56 -2.19 9.69
N TYR A 87 11.27 -2.51 8.44
CA TYR A 87 10.34 -1.79 7.58
C TYR A 87 9.18 -2.70 7.20
N GLN A 88 7.98 -2.14 7.18
CA GLN A 88 6.78 -2.88 6.83
C GLN A 88 5.79 -2.02 6.06
N ASN A 89 5.03 -2.66 5.17
CA ASN A 89 3.93 -2.00 4.47
C ASN A 89 2.84 -3.02 4.10
N PHE A 90 1.63 -2.51 3.86
CA PHE A 90 0.47 -3.30 3.45
C PHE A 90 0.26 -3.19 1.95
N PHE A 91 -0.04 -4.33 1.32
CA PHE A 91 -0.28 -4.42 -0.12
C PHE A 91 -1.61 -5.10 -0.38
N TYR A 92 -2.50 -4.39 -1.05
CA TYR A 92 -3.73 -4.99 -1.55
C TYR A 92 -3.44 -5.72 -2.87
N ILE A 93 -3.73 -7.01 -2.93
CA ILE A 93 -3.59 -7.81 -4.14
C ILE A 93 -4.88 -7.68 -4.94
N THR A 94 -4.78 -7.06 -6.11
CA THR A 94 -5.97 -6.80 -6.93
C THR A 94 -6.57 -8.08 -7.50
N PRO A 95 -7.90 -8.15 -7.76
CA PRO A 95 -8.55 -9.34 -8.30
C PRO A 95 -7.95 -9.83 -9.62
N GLU A 96 -7.41 -8.93 -10.43
CA GLU A 96 -6.85 -9.23 -11.75
C GLU A 96 -5.40 -9.72 -11.71
N THR A 97 -4.78 -9.78 -10.53
CA THR A 97 -3.38 -10.18 -10.39
C THR A 97 -3.20 -11.66 -10.72
N GLN A 98 -2.29 -11.93 -11.64
CA GLN A 98 -1.91 -13.29 -12.03
C GLN A 98 -0.57 -13.73 -11.43
N SER A 99 0.33 -12.79 -11.16
CA SER A 99 1.58 -13.07 -10.47
C SER A 99 2.03 -11.89 -9.62
N VAL A 100 2.75 -12.23 -8.55
CA VAL A 100 3.33 -11.26 -7.62
C VAL A 100 4.82 -11.54 -7.49
N ARG A 101 5.64 -10.49 -7.59
CA ARG A 101 7.09 -10.59 -7.43
C ARG A 101 7.56 -9.63 -6.36
N VAL A 102 8.47 -10.11 -5.54
CA VAL A 102 9.27 -9.27 -4.63
C VAL A 102 10.57 -8.94 -5.35
N ILE A 103 10.94 -7.67 -5.35
CA ILE A 103 12.15 -7.18 -5.98
C ILE A 103 12.90 -6.29 -4.97
N ALA A 104 14.15 -6.70 -4.70
CA ALA A 104 15.12 -5.87 -4.02
C ALA A 104 16.03 -5.25 -5.08
N GLU A 105 16.22 -3.94 -5.09
CA GLU A 105 17.04 -3.31 -6.11
C GLU A 105 17.81 -2.07 -5.63
N LEU A 106 18.99 -1.89 -6.20
CA LEU A 106 19.69 -0.62 -6.35
C LEU A 106 19.46 -0.11 -7.76
N ASN A 107 18.43 0.74 -7.92
CA ASN A 107 18.00 1.19 -9.22
C ASN A 107 18.75 2.46 -9.61
N GLN A 108 19.68 2.34 -10.57
CA GLN A 108 20.52 3.46 -11.03
C GLN A 108 21.07 4.29 -9.87
N SER A 109 21.55 3.61 -8.85
CA SER A 109 22.13 4.15 -7.63
C SER A 109 23.38 3.36 -7.27
N THR A 110 24.24 3.96 -6.44
CA THR A 110 25.48 3.30 -5.99
C THR A 110 25.41 3.04 -4.49
N GLY A 111 26.30 2.18 -3.97
CA GLY A 111 26.39 1.84 -2.56
C GLY A 111 26.06 0.38 -2.28
N PHE A 112 25.80 0.08 -1.00
CA PHE A 112 25.41 -1.22 -0.51
C PHE A 112 23.99 -1.20 0.02
N PHE A 113 23.24 -2.25 -0.26
CA PHE A 113 21.91 -2.47 0.26
C PHE A 113 21.75 -3.92 0.69
N GLN A 114 21.40 -4.11 1.95
CA GLN A 114 21.27 -5.42 2.58
C GLN A 114 19.84 -5.60 3.10
N ILE A 115 19.33 -6.81 2.94
CA ILE A 115 17.97 -7.18 3.36
C ILE A 115 18.04 -8.55 4.00
N ARG A 116 17.36 -8.72 5.13
CA ARG A 116 17.19 -10.01 5.80
C ARG A 116 15.81 -10.12 6.45
N ASN A 117 15.47 -11.30 6.95
CA ASN A 117 14.23 -11.56 7.69
C ASN A 117 12.99 -11.11 6.92
N MET A 118 12.97 -11.32 5.58
CA MET A 118 11.80 -11.01 4.77
C MET A 118 10.64 -11.93 5.12
N GLN A 119 9.50 -11.33 5.45
CA GLN A 119 8.29 -12.05 5.86
C GLN A 119 7.09 -11.45 5.14
N LEU A 120 6.20 -12.32 4.68
CA LEU A 120 4.97 -11.95 4.01
C LEU A 120 3.80 -12.70 4.65
N PHE A 121 2.85 -11.95 5.20
CA PHE A 121 1.70 -12.51 5.90
C PHE A 121 0.40 -12.04 5.28
N PRO A 122 -0.59 -12.94 5.08
CA PRO A 122 -1.93 -12.53 4.78
C PRO A 122 -2.55 -11.84 6.01
N VAL A 123 -3.14 -10.66 5.79
CA VAL A 123 -3.83 -9.91 6.83
C VAL A 123 -5.33 -10.08 6.66
N HIS A 124 -5.98 -10.46 7.73
CA HIS A 124 -7.43 -10.57 7.79
C HIS A 124 -8.01 -9.48 8.69
N GLU A 125 -9.11 -8.87 8.25
CA GLU A 125 -9.86 -7.97 9.12
C GLU A 125 -10.29 -8.73 10.38
N THR A 126 -9.97 -8.21 11.56
CA THR A 126 -10.46 -8.77 12.82
C THR A 126 -11.99 -8.63 12.87
N GLU A 127 -12.66 -9.58 13.52
CA GLU A 127 -14.13 -9.52 13.68
C GLU A 127 -14.56 -8.22 14.38
N MET A 128 -13.81 -7.78 15.37
CA MET A 128 -14.06 -6.54 16.09
C MET A 128 -14.00 -5.31 15.14
N TYR A 129 -13.01 -5.24 14.24
CA TYR A 129 -12.92 -4.16 13.25
C TYR A 129 -14.12 -4.16 12.30
N ARG A 130 -14.55 -5.34 11.84
CA ARG A 130 -15.73 -5.52 10.99
C ARG A 130 -17.01 -5.04 11.68
N TRP A 131 -17.17 -5.35 12.96
CA TRP A 131 -18.28 -4.87 13.79
C TRP A 131 -18.27 -3.34 13.91
N ILE A 132 -17.15 -2.74 14.27
CA ILE A 132 -17.00 -1.28 14.41
C ILE A 132 -17.31 -0.57 13.08
N LYS A 133 -16.77 -1.06 11.97
CA LYS A 133 -17.03 -0.54 10.63
C LYS A 133 -18.54 -0.56 10.29
N ASN A 134 -19.22 -1.66 10.58
CA ASN A 134 -20.66 -1.78 10.35
C ASN A 134 -21.47 -0.84 11.23
N ILE A 135 -21.13 -0.68 12.51
CA ILE A 135 -21.78 0.28 13.43
C ILE A 135 -21.63 1.70 12.90
N ILE A 136 -20.44 2.09 12.46
CA ILE A 136 -20.19 3.42 11.88
C ILE A 136 -21.04 3.63 10.63
N LEU A 137 -21.09 2.66 9.71
CA LEU A 137 -21.90 2.74 8.49
C LEU A 137 -23.40 2.90 8.80
N ILE A 138 -23.91 2.10 9.72
CA ILE A 138 -25.32 2.19 10.14
C ILE A 138 -25.61 3.55 10.78
N SER A 139 -24.73 4.02 11.67
CA SER A 139 -24.89 5.32 12.34
C SER A 139 -24.92 6.48 11.34
N TRP A 140 -24.00 6.49 10.38
CA TRP A 140 -23.97 7.49 9.32
C TRP A 140 -25.21 7.42 8.42
N SER A 141 -25.65 6.21 8.05
CA SER A 141 -26.87 6.03 7.25
C SER A 141 -28.10 6.55 7.99
N ALA A 142 -28.25 6.24 9.26
CA ALA A 142 -29.34 6.74 10.11
C ALA A 142 -29.30 8.27 10.22
N PHE A 143 -28.13 8.85 10.43
CA PHE A 143 -27.94 10.30 10.47
C PHE A 143 -28.40 10.98 9.17
N PHE A 144 -28.01 10.48 8.02
CA PHE A 144 -28.43 11.03 6.73
C PHE A 144 -29.94 10.88 6.48
N ILE A 145 -30.53 9.75 6.86
CA ILE A 145 -31.98 9.55 6.76
C ILE A 145 -32.74 10.58 7.61
N LEU A 146 -32.32 10.81 8.85
CA LEU A 146 -32.91 11.81 9.74
C LEU A 146 -32.72 13.22 9.19
N LEU A 147 -31.58 13.54 8.63
CA LEU A 147 -31.28 14.84 8.05
C LEU A 147 -32.17 15.11 6.83
N ILE A 148 -32.28 14.17 5.92
CA ILE A 148 -33.16 14.27 4.75
C ILE A 148 -34.63 14.39 5.19
N GLY A 149 -35.05 13.55 6.14
CA GLY A 149 -36.39 13.59 6.70
C GLY A 149 -36.71 14.96 7.29
N SER A 150 -35.81 15.53 8.10
CA SER A 150 -35.99 16.85 8.70
C SER A 150 -36.11 17.97 7.65
N CYS A 151 -35.33 17.91 6.57
CA CYS A 151 -35.43 18.88 5.47
C CYS A 151 -36.81 18.80 4.76
N LEU A 152 -37.28 17.60 4.46
CA LEU A 152 -38.59 17.40 3.81
C LEU A 152 -39.75 17.85 4.70
N PHE A 153 -39.68 17.62 6.01
CA PHE A 153 -40.68 18.10 6.96
C PHE A 153 -40.68 19.64 7.11
N ALA A 154 -39.49 20.26 7.10
CA ALA A 154 -39.36 21.71 7.14
C ALA A 154 -39.99 22.38 5.91
N GLU A 155 -39.75 21.83 4.72
CA GLU A 155 -40.33 22.34 3.47
C GLU A 155 -41.87 22.24 3.46
N LYS A 156 -42.41 21.10 3.89
CA LYS A 156 -43.86 20.88 4.00
C LYS A 156 -44.53 21.84 4.98
N ARG A 157 -43.87 22.15 6.10
CA ARG A 157 -44.35 23.10 7.10
C ARG A 157 -44.36 24.53 6.57
N SER A 158 -43.36 24.92 5.78
CA SER A 158 -43.30 26.23 5.11
C SER A 158 -44.42 26.39 4.08
N MET A 159 -44.72 25.39 3.27
CA MET A 159 -45.83 25.43 2.32
C MET A 159 -47.21 25.56 3.00
N ILE A 160 -47.44 24.80 4.06
CA ILE A 160 -48.71 24.89 4.81
C ILE A 160 -48.91 26.30 5.41
N PHE A 161 -47.85 26.90 5.93
CA PHE A 161 -47.88 28.24 6.50
C PHE A 161 -48.17 29.31 5.43
N GLN A 162 -47.60 29.18 4.23
CA GLN A 162 -47.90 30.08 3.11
C GLN A 162 -49.33 29.95 2.60
N ILE A 163 -49.90 28.75 2.57
CA ILE A 163 -51.29 28.52 2.17
C ILE A 163 -52.26 29.16 3.19
N LEU A 164 -51.97 29.04 4.48
CA LEU A 164 -52.77 29.64 5.53
C LEU A 164 -52.74 31.17 5.50
N LEU A 165 -51.58 31.78 5.17
CA LEU A 165 -51.44 33.22 5.01
C LEU A 165 -52.14 33.76 3.76
N ALA A 166 -52.25 32.98 2.70
CA ALA A 166 -52.93 33.38 1.46
C ALA A 166 -54.48 33.25 1.52
N SER A 167 -55.00 32.58 2.54
CA SER A 167 -56.44 32.36 2.75
C SER A 167 -57.10 33.30 3.82
N ALA A 168 -56.31 34.17 4.45
CA ALA A 168 -56.70 35.16 5.41
C ALA A 168 -56.76 36.55 4.77
#